data_060fe5574b930a697fe18af64298bc74
#
_entry.id   060fe5574b930a697fe18af64298bc74
#
_cell.length_a   1.000
_cell.length_b   1.000
_cell.length_c   1.000
_cell.angle_alpha   90.00
_cell.angle_beta   90.00
_cell.angle_gamma   90.00
#
_symmetry.space_group_name_H-M   'P 1'
#
loop_
_entity.id
_entity.type
_entity.pdbx_description
1 polymer ?
#
loop_
_entity_poly.entity_id
_entity_poly.type
_entity_poly.pdbx_seq_one_letter_code
_entity_poly.pdbx_strand_id
1 'polypeptide(L)'
;SPNHKIALNLSEQDKKIESFLKQCKETSSAEADMAKAEKLGIDTGMKVIHPLTNEEIPVWIGNFVLLDYGTGVVMGVPGHDQRDFEFASKYNLDIKQVISSSTNNELPVLTRGILLNSHKYNDLDSDSASKKIIEELSEKKLGEGLIQFRLRDWGVSRQRYWGCPIPVIYENGNAKLVEENELPVVLPELPKDYSTPLLATAFVAPFGIRERLTLCAPINTAVSSP
;
A
#
# COMPACT_ATOMS: atom_id res chain seq x y z
N SER A 1 10.59 -3.83 1.91
CA SER A 1 10.60 -2.53 1.24
C SER A 1 11.97 -1.87 1.35
N PRO A 2 12.46 -1.16 0.30
CA PRO A 2 13.70 -0.38 0.35
C PRO A 2 13.68 0.74 1.40
N ASN A 3 12.50 1.25 1.73
CA ASN A 3 12.32 2.32 2.72
C ASN A 3 12.06 1.80 4.14
N HIS A 4 12.11 0.49 4.34
CA HIS A 4 11.92 -0.10 5.68
C HIS A 4 13.13 0.13 6.57
N LYS A 5 12.93 0.32 7.89
CA LYS A 5 14.00 0.60 8.87
C LYS A 5 15.13 -0.43 8.83
N ILE A 6 14.81 -1.72 8.65
CA ILE A 6 15.82 -2.79 8.54
C ILE A 6 16.72 -2.54 7.33
N ALA A 7 16.14 -2.20 6.15
CA ALA A 7 16.93 -1.92 4.96
C ALA A 7 17.85 -0.70 5.14
N LEU A 8 17.34 0.36 5.76
CA LEU A 8 18.12 1.56 6.07
C LEU A 8 19.28 1.28 7.02
N ASN A 9 19.03 0.54 8.12
CA ASN A 9 20.07 0.17 9.06
C ASN A 9 21.17 -0.72 8.41
N LEU A 10 20.76 -1.65 7.55
CA LEU A 10 21.73 -2.50 6.82
C LEU A 10 22.57 -1.69 5.82
N SER A 11 22.02 -0.65 5.22
CA SER A 11 22.73 0.20 4.29
C SER A 11 23.88 1.01 4.94
N GLU A 12 23.83 1.23 6.26
CA GLU A 12 24.90 1.86 6.99
C GLU A 12 26.15 0.95 7.13
N GLN A 13 25.94 -0.36 7.03
CA GLN A 13 26.99 -1.37 7.24
C GLN A 13 27.45 -2.02 5.94
N ASP A 14 26.60 -2.05 4.89
CA ASP A 14 26.92 -2.67 3.61
C ASP A 14 26.72 -1.68 2.44
N LYS A 15 27.86 -1.33 1.79
CA LYS A 15 27.90 -0.44 0.63
C LYS A 15 27.10 -0.96 -0.58
N LYS A 16 26.92 -2.27 -0.71
CA LYS A 16 26.13 -2.84 -1.81
C LYS A 16 24.66 -2.54 -1.59
N ILE A 17 24.19 -2.71 -0.34
CA ILE A 17 22.82 -2.38 0.04
C ILE A 17 22.60 -0.86 -0.09
N GLU A 18 23.54 -0.03 0.36
CA GLU A 18 23.47 1.43 0.18
C GLU A 18 23.32 1.82 -1.28
N SER A 19 24.15 1.25 -2.17
CA SER A 19 24.07 1.51 -3.62
C SER A 19 22.72 1.09 -4.21
N PHE A 20 22.21 -0.07 -3.81
CA PHE A 20 20.90 -0.56 -4.26
C PHE A 20 19.77 0.35 -3.80
N LEU A 21 19.78 0.82 -2.53
CA LEU A 21 18.77 1.74 -2.04
C LEU A 21 18.81 3.09 -2.77
N LYS A 22 19.98 3.59 -3.16
CA LYS A 22 20.12 4.79 -4.00
C LYS A 22 19.48 4.57 -5.37
N GLN A 23 19.78 3.45 -6.03
CA GLN A 23 19.15 3.07 -7.28
C GLN A 23 17.62 3.02 -7.20
N CYS A 24 17.07 2.44 -6.11
CA CYS A 24 15.63 2.41 -5.90
C CYS A 24 14.99 3.80 -5.74
N LYS A 25 15.70 4.76 -5.16
CA LYS A 25 15.21 6.14 -4.99
C LYS A 25 15.20 6.94 -6.31
N GLU A 26 16.09 6.64 -7.23
CA GLU A 26 16.17 7.29 -8.53
C GLU A 26 15.10 6.80 -9.50
N THR A 27 14.52 5.62 -9.23
CA THR A 27 13.43 5.07 -10.01
C THR A 27 12.10 5.68 -9.55
N SER A 28 11.18 5.94 -10.49
CA SER A 28 9.86 6.52 -10.18
C SER A 28 9.16 5.78 -9.04
N SER A 29 8.65 6.53 -8.07
CA SER A 29 7.87 6.01 -6.96
C SER A 29 6.38 5.78 -7.30
N ALA A 30 5.96 6.09 -8.54
CA ALA A 30 4.59 5.87 -8.97
C ALA A 30 4.28 4.37 -9.05
N GLU A 31 3.25 3.92 -8.34
CA GLU A 31 2.87 2.50 -8.26
C GLU A 31 2.62 1.86 -9.64
N ALA A 32 2.10 2.64 -10.59
CA ALA A 32 1.86 2.19 -11.96
C ALA A 32 3.16 1.92 -12.73
N ASP A 33 4.20 2.71 -12.48
CA ASP A 33 5.52 2.54 -13.09
C ASP A 33 6.27 1.37 -12.43
N MET A 34 6.13 1.22 -11.12
CA MET A 34 6.70 0.08 -10.36
C MET A 34 6.10 -1.26 -10.79
N ALA A 35 4.82 -1.30 -11.16
CA ALA A 35 4.17 -2.52 -11.63
C ALA A 35 4.77 -3.01 -12.98
N LYS A 36 5.24 -2.11 -13.82
CA LYS A 36 5.85 -2.38 -15.14
C LYS A 36 7.37 -2.50 -15.10
N ALA A 37 8.00 -1.96 -14.05
CA ALA A 37 9.44 -1.96 -13.91
C ALA A 37 9.99 -3.38 -13.67
N GLU A 38 11.23 -3.59 -14.05
CA GLU A 38 11.95 -4.83 -13.75
C GLU A 38 12.06 -5.05 -12.24
N LYS A 39 11.80 -6.29 -11.80
CA LYS A 39 11.87 -6.66 -10.38
C LYS A 39 13.34 -6.83 -10.00
N LEU A 40 13.83 -5.89 -9.21
CA LEU A 40 15.20 -5.88 -8.71
C LEU A 40 15.21 -6.12 -7.21
N GLY A 41 16.26 -6.78 -6.73
CA GLY A 41 16.46 -6.99 -5.31
C GLY A 41 17.89 -7.31 -4.95
N ILE A 42 18.16 -7.26 -3.66
CA ILE A 42 19.45 -7.61 -3.08
C ILE A 42 19.22 -8.53 -1.87
N ASP A 43 20.03 -9.59 -1.78
CA ASP A 43 20.07 -10.45 -0.60
C ASP A 43 20.71 -9.69 0.57
N THR A 44 20.06 -9.73 1.71
CA THR A 44 20.58 -9.11 2.94
C THR A 44 21.53 -10.01 3.72
N GLY A 45 21.65 -11.29 3.36
CA GLY A 45 22.32 -12.32 4.15
C GLY A 45 21.59 -12.71 5.43
N MET A 46 20.50 -12.03 5.76
CA MET A 46 19.68 -12.35 6.94
C MET A 46 18.70 -13.47 6.62
N LYS A 47 18.30 -14.20 7.66
CA LYS A 47 17.24 -15.20 7.60
C LYS A 47 16.22 -14.97 8.69
N VAL A 48 14.99 -15.34 8.44
CA VAL A 48 13.90 -15.37 9.41
C VAL A 48 13.37 -16.79 9.54
N ILE A 49 12.82 -17.10 10.70
CA ILE A 49 12.20 -18.41 10.94
C ILE A 49 10.73 -18.36 10.58
N HIS A 50 10.30 -19.26 9.72
CA HIS A 50 8.90 -19.41 9.36
C HIS A 50 8.09 -19.85 10.59
N PRO A 51 7.03 -19.12 10.99
CA PRO A 51 6.37 -19.32 12.29
C PRO A 51 5.62 -20.65 12.42
N LEU A 52 5.31 -21.32 11.32
CA LEU A 52 4.57 -22.59 11.32
C LEU A 52 5.44 -23.80 11.01
N THR A 53 6.47 -23.65 10.15
CA THR A 53 7.31 -24.75 9.71
C THR A 53 8.67 -24.80 10.40
N ASN A 54 9.08 -23.71 11.05
CA ASN A 54 10.42 -23.49 11.60
C ASN A 54 11.56 -23.55 10.56
N GLU A 55 11.24 -23.48 9.28
CA GLU A 55 12.22 -23.37 8.21
C GLU A 55 12.85 -21.98 8.17
N GLU A 56 14.13 -21.88 7.85
CA GLU A 56 14.81 -20.61 7.62
C GLU A 56 14.47 -20.07 6.24
N ILE A 57 14.04 -18.81 6.19
CA ILE A 57 13.67 -18.11 4.95
C ILE A 57 14.62 -16.93 4.75
N PRO A 58 15.23 -16.75 3.57
CA PRO A 58 16.10 -15.64 3.28
C PRO A 58 15.32 -14.31 3.24
N VAL A 59 15.98 -13.23 3.68
CA VAL A 59 15.43 -11.87 3.66
C VAL A 59 16.05 -11.08 2.52
N TRP A 60 15.23 -10.59 1.62
CA TRP A 60 15.62 -9.79 0.46
C TRP A 60 15.02 -8.40 0.54
N ILE A 61 15.72 -7.40 -0.01
CA ILE A 61 15.17 -6.07 -0.25
C ILE A 61 14.75 -6.03 -1.72
N GLY A 62 13.46 -5.86 -1.99
CA GLY A 62 12.92 -5.76 -3.35
C GLY A 62 12.42 -4.35 -3.68
N ASN A 63 12.72 -3.85 -4.89
CA ASN A 63 12.31 -2.52 -5.33
C ASN A 63 10.79 -2.36 -5.50
N PHE A 64 10.06 -3.45 -5.62
CA PHE A 64 8.61 -3.49 -5.84
C PHE A 64 7.78 -3.67 -4.56
N VAL A 65 8.43 -3.75 -3.38
CA VAL A 65 7.75 -3.88 -2.09
C VAL A 65 7.47 -2.49 -1.51
N LEU A 66 6.19 -2.14 -1.39
CA LEU A 66 5.74 -0.86 -0.85
C LEU A 66 5.86 -0.83 0.69
N LEU A 67 6.23 0.32 1.24
CA LEU A 67 6.32 0.50 2.70
C LEU A 67 4.93 0.46 3.36
N ASP A 68 3.93 1.02 2.69
CA ASP A 68 2.56 1.16 3.20
C ASP A 68 1.74 -0.13 3.11
N TYR A 69 2.34 -1.21 2.61
CA TYR A 69 1.72 -2.52 2.56
C TYR A 69 2.03 -3.32 3.84
N GLY A 70 1.06 -3.41 4.73
CA GLY A 70 1.23 -4.04 6.04
C GLY A 70 2.28 -3.32 6.89
N THR A 71 3.31 -4.04 7.27
CA THR A 71 4.47 -3.51 8.04
C THR A 71 5.61 -3.03 7.14
N GLY A 72 5.45 -3.09 5.80
CA GLY A 72 6.54 -2.88 4.84
C GLY A 72 7.47 -4.10 4.69
N VAL A 73 7.15 -5.20 5.37
CA VAL A 73 7.76 -6.52 5.20
C VAL A 73 6.68 -7.48 4.77
N VAL A 74 6.90 -8.20 3.69
CA VAL A 74 5.94 -9.16 3.13
C VAL A 74 6.60 -10.52 2.95
N MET A 75 5.82 -11.58 3.10
CA MET A 75 6.27 -12.92 2.73
C MET A 75 6.07 -13.11 1.23
N GLY A 76 7.15 -13.43 0.51
CA GLY A 76 7.08 -13.81 -0.90
C GLY A 76 6.40 -15.16 -1.06
N VAL A 77 5.57 -15.28 -2.09
CA VAL A 77 4.85 -16.52 -2.43
C VAL A 77 5.05 -16.90 -3.91
N PRO A 78 6.28 -17.18 -4.34
CA PRO A 78 6.62 -17.33 -5.75
C PRO A 78 5.87 -18.44 -6.48
N GLY A 79 5.36 -19.44 -5.77
CA GLY A 79 4.49 -20.46 -6.36
C GLY A 79 3.11 -19.96 -6.75
N HIS A 80 2.66 -18.79 -6.22
CA HIS A 80 1.27 -18.34 -6.29
C HIS A 80 1.07 -16.83 -6.50
N ASP A 81 2.14 -16.09 -6.78
CA ASP A 81 2.11 -14.68 -7.20
C ASP A 81 3.06 -14.49 -8.39
N GLN A 82 2.58 -13.85 -9.44
CA GLN A 82 3.34 -13.65 -10.67
C GLN A 82 4.61 -12.81 -10.46
N ARG A 83 4.53 -11.76 -9.64
CA ARG A 83 5.67 -10.87 -9.39
C ARG A 83 6.75 -11.56 -8.58
N ASP A 84 6.34 -12.32 -7.57
CA ASP A 84 7.25 -13.10 -6.73
C ASP A 84 7.87 -14.25 -7.53
N PHE A 85 7.13 -14.86 -8.46
CA PHE A 85 7.63 -15.87 -9.36
C PHE A 85 8.72 -15.33 -10.30
N GLU A 86 8.49 -14.20 -10.93
CA GLU A 86 9.48 -13.53 -11.79
C GLU A 86 10.74 -13.19 -11.00
N PHE A 87 10.56 -12.68 -9.79
CA PHE A 87 11.67 -12.36 -8.89
C PHE A 87 12.46 -13.61 -8.48
N ALA A 88 11.79 -14.65 -8.00
CA ALA A 88 12.42 -15.88 -7.56
C ALA A 88 13.15 -16.58 -8.70
N SER A 89 12.55 -16.61 -9.89
CA SER A 89 13.17 -17.17 -11.09
C SER A 89 14.44 -16.41 -11.49
N LYS A 90 14.41 -15.07 -11.42
CA LYS A 90 15.56 -14.22 -11.74
C LYS A 90 16.75 -14.45 -10.81
N TYR A 91 16.48 -14.63 -9.51
CA TYR A 91 17.52 -14.79 -8.49
C TYR A 91 17.77 -16.25 -8.09
N ASN A 92 17.21 -17.23 -8.84
CA ASN A 92 17.33 -18.66 -8.59
C ASN A 92 16.96 -19.05 -7.14
N LEU A 93 15.89 -18.46 -6.62
CA LEU A 93 15.33 -18.82 -5.33
C LEU A 93 14.43 -20.05 -5.46
N ASP A 94 14.35 -20.85 -4.41
CA ASP A 94 13.49 -22.02 -4.38
C ASP A 94 12.01 -21.64 -4.49
N ILE A 95 11.30 -22.30 -5.40
CA ILE A 95 9.87 -22.12 -5.62
C ILE A 95 9.13 -23.36 -5.19
N LYS A 96 8.37 -23.28 -4.11
CA LYS A 96 7.59 -24.37 -3.55
C LYS A 96 6.12 -24.21 -3.92
N GLN A 97 5.56 -25.13 -4.67
CA GLN A 97 4.12 -25.17 -4.92
C GLN A 97 3.40 -25.66 -3.66
N VAL A 98 2.44 -24.89 -3.17
CA VAL A 98 1.64 -25.21 -1.98
C VAL A 98 0.13 -25.23 -2.24
N ILE A 99 -0.30 -24.86 -3.44
CA ILE A 99 -1.69 -24.97 -3.89
C ILE A 99 -1.71 -25.68 -5.22
N SER A 100 -2.58 -26.69 -5.37
CA SER A 100 -2.91 -27.29 -6.66
C SER A 100 -4.29 -26.82 -7.12
N SER A 101 -4.41 -26.53 -8.41
CA SER A 101 -5.66 -26.17 -9.05
C SER A 101 -6.15 -27.30 -9.92
N SER A 102 -7.47 -27.47 -10.02
CA SER A 102 -8.09 -28.43 -10.95
C SER A 102 -7.95 -28.04 -12.42
N THR A 103 -7.62 -26.77 -12.69
CA THR A 103 -7.60 -26.21 -14.05
C THR A 103 -6.21 -26.06 -14.65
N ASN A 104 -5.24 -25.64 -13.84
CA ASN A 104 -3.85 -25.48 -14.27
C ASN A 104 -2.90 -25.59 -13.07
N ASN A 105 -1.86 -26.40 -13.21
CA ASN A 105 -0.81 -26.60 -12.21
C ASN A 105 0.57 -26.11 -12.69
N GLU A 106 0.63 -25.36 -13.79
CA GLU A 106 1.86 -24.68 -14.17
C GLU A 106 2.12 -23.50 -13.23
N LEU A 107 3.36 -23.38 -12.81
CA LEU A 107 3.77 -22.29 -11.92
C LEU A 107 3.88 -20.96 -12.69
N PRO A 108 3.44 -19.87 -12.07
CA PRO A 108 2.78 -19.79 -10.77
C PRO A 108 1.28 -20.15 -10.84
N VAL A 109 0.78 -20.90 -9.87
CA VAL A 109 -0.66 -21.21 -9.77
C VAL A 109 -1.37 -20.04 -9.11
N LEU A 110 -2.05 -19.22 -9.88
CA LEU A 110 -2.69 -17.97 -9.43
C LEU A 110 -4.12 -18.16 -8.90
N THR A 111 -4.68 -19.34 -9.05
CA THR A 111 -6.04 -19.67 -8.65
C THR A 111 -6.06 -20.35 -7.28
N ARG A 112 -7.18 -20.19 -6.57
CA ARG A 112 -7.42 -20.96 -5.34
C ARG A 112 -7.55 -22.44 -5.67
N GLY A 113 -7.23 -23.29 -4.71
CA GLY A 113 -7.26 -24.75 -4.90
C GLY A 113 -7.07 -25.48 -3.58
N ILE A 114 -6.56 -26.68 -3.67
CA ILE A 114 -6.30 -27.56 -2.54
C ILE A 114 -4.83 -27.46 -2.13
N LEU A 115 -4.57 -27.38 -0.83
CA LEU A 115 -3.22 -27.29 -0.31
C LEU A 115 -2.46 -28.62 -0.45
N LEU A 116 -1.19 -28.49 -0.82
CA LEU A 116 -0.20 -29.59 -0.85
C LEU A 116 1.13 -29.05 -0.28
N ASN A 117 2.05 -29.93 0.06
CA ASN A 117 3.35 -29.55 0.66
C ASN A 117 3.24 -28.60 1.87
N SER A 118 2.12 -28.63 2.59
CA SER A 118 1.72 -27.72 3.63
C SER A 118 1.50 -28.41 4.99
N HIS A 119 2.16 -29.55 5.21
CA HIS A 119 2.10 -30.33 6.44
C HIS A 119 0.65 -30.68 6.87
N LYS A 120 0.26 -30.27 8.05
CA LYS A 120 -1.08 -30.54 8.60
C LYS A 120 -2.23 -29.81 7.89
N TYR A 121 -1.91 -28.89 6.98
CA TYR A 121 -2.89 -28.17 6.17
C TYR A 121 -3.09 -28.79 4.78
N ASN A 122 -2.37 -29.89 4.46
CA ASN A 122 -2.60 -30.62 3.22
C ASN A 122 -4.08 -31.02 3.07
N ASP A 123 -4.53 -31.10 1.84
CA ASP A 123 -5.88 -31.52 1.46
C ASP A 123 -7.01 -30.56 1.89
N LEU A 124 -6.68 -29.43 2.52
CA LEU A 124 -7.65 -28.38 2.79
C LEU A 124 -7.79 -27.47 1.56
N ASP A 125 -9.00 -26.96 1.37
CA ASP A 125 -9.21 -25.84 0.44
C ASP A 125 -8.56 -24.55 0.98
N SER A 126 -8.19 -23.66 0.06
CA SER A 126 -7.46 -22.43 0.38
C SER A 126 -8.15 -21.55 1.43
N ASP A 127 -9.50 -21.49 1.45
CA ASP A 127 -10.24 -20.66 2.37
C ASP A 127 -10.28 -21.26 3.78
N SER A 128 -10.48 -22.57 3.88
CA SER A 128 -10.44 -23.29 5.15
C SER A 128 -9.03 -23.30 5.75
N ALA A 129 -8.02 -23.49 4.90
CA ALA A 129 -6.62 -23.42 5.33
C ALA A 129 -6.25 -22.04 5.87
N SER A 130 -6.65 -20.96 5.18
CA SER A 130 -6.40 -19.59 5.60
C SER A 130 -6.98 -19.31 7.00
N LYS A 131 -8.22 -19.72 7.27
CA LYS A 131 -8.84 -19.54 8.58
C LYS A 131 -8.06 -20.28 9.68
N LYS A 132 -7.75 -21.56 9.46
CA LYS A 132 -7.00 -22.36 10.45
C LYS A 132 -5.60 -21.83 10.71
N ILE A 133 -4.91 -21.31 9.68
CA ILE A 133 -3.59 -20.70 9.83
C ILE A 133 -3.68 -19.42 10.68
N ILE A 134 -4.68 -18.56 10.42
CA ILE A 134 -4.91 -17.34 11.19
C ILE A 134 -5.22 -17.68 12.65
N GLU A 135 -6.11 -18.66 12.90
CA GLU A 135 -6.43 -19.12 14.24
C GLU A 135 -5.18 -19.59 15.00
N GLU A 136 -4.36 -20.45 14.38
CA GLU A 136 -3.13 -20.95 15.00
C GLU A 136 -2.11 -19.84 15.28
N LEU A 137 -1.93 -18.90 14.35
CA LEU A 137 -1.02 -17.77 14.58
C LEU A 137 -1.51 -16.87 15.71
N SER A 138 -2.83 -16.68 15.83
CA SER A 138 -3.44 -15.91 16.92
C SER A 138 -3.30 -16.61 18.27
N GLU A 139 -3.54 -17.92 18.34
CA GLU A 139 -3.34 -18.72 19.56
C GLU A 139 -1.89 -18.68 20.04
N LYS A 140 -0.95 -18.75 19.11
CA LYS A 140 0.49 -18.65 19.41
C LYS A 140 0.96 -17.22 19.66
N LYS A 141 0.10 -16.21 19.54
CA LYS A 141 0.44 -14.78 19.63
C LYS A 141 1.54 -14.35 18.66
N LEU A 142 1.60 -14.97 17.50
CA LEU A 142 2.57 -14.68 16.44
C LEU A 142 1.97 -13.82 15.31
N GLY A 143 0.65 -13.65 15.28
CA GLY A 143 -0.04 -12.86 14.28
C GLY A 143 -1.54 -12.84 14.52
N GLU A 144 -2.23 -12.01 13.77
CA GLU A 144 -3.68 -11.86 13.82
C GLU A 144 -4.25 -11.59 12.43
N GLY A 145 -5.54 -11.88 12.25
CA GLY A 145 -6.26 -11.51 11.04
C GLY A 145 -6.56 -10.01 11.02
N LEU A 146 -6.10 -9.31 9.99
CA LEU A 146 -6.35 -7.89 9.81
C LEU A 146 -7.14 -7.65 8.53
N ILE A 147 -8.25 -6.91 8.64
CA ILE A 147 -8.98 -6.40 7.48
C ILE A 147 -8.42 -5.04 7.12
N GLN A 148 -7.77 -4.96 5.97
CA GLN A 148 -7.22 -3.72 5.47
C GLN A 148 -8.02 -3.23 4.26
N PHE A 149 -8.61 -2.04 4.37
CA PHE A 149 -9.33 -1.42 3.28
C PHE A 149 -8.34 -0.81 2.28
N ARG A 150 -8.37 -1.28 1.04
CA ARG A 150 -7.59 -0.72 -0.07
C ARG A 150 -8.39 0.35 -0.81
N LEU A 151 -8.80 1.36 -0.10
CA LEU A 151 -9.39 2.54 -0.72
C LEU A 151 -8.28 3.56 -0.94
N ARG A 152 -8.04 3.93 -2.19
CA ARG A 152 -7.14 5.05 -2.50
C ARG A 152 -7.86 6.34 -2.19
N ASP A 153 -7.12 7.31 -1.68
CA ASP A 153 -7.61 8.66 -1.56
C ASP A 153 -8.06 9.16 -2.93
N TRP A 154 -9.33 9.46 -3.05
CA TRP A 154 -9.90 10.05 -4.24
C TRP A 154 -10.47 11.40 -3.85
N GLY A 155 -10.36 12.37 -4.76
CA GLY A 155 -10.84 13.72 -4.51
C GLY A 155 -12.35 13.76 -4.29
N VAL A 156 -12.80 13.44 -3.09
CA VAL A 156 -14.21 13.49 -2.69
C VAL A 156 -14.69 14.93 -2.62
N SER A 157 -13.86 15.81 -2.06
CA SER A 157 -14.13 17.25 -2.01
C SER A 157 -13.51 17.92 -3.22
N ARG A 158 -14.35 18.44 -4.11
CA ARG A 158 -13.89 19.25 -5.23
C ARG A 158 -14.04 20.71 -4.84
N GLN A 159 -12.96 21.47 -5.01
CA GLN A 159 -12.92 22.92 -4.74
C GLN A 159 -13.64 23.72 -5.85
N ARG A 160 -14.87 23.35 -6.10
CA ARG A 160 -15.73 24.03 -7.05
C ARG A 160 -17.06 24.30 -6.37
N TYR A 161 -17.83 25.22 -6.89
CA TYR A 161 -19.13 25.56 -6.32
C TYR A 161 -20.08 24.35 -6.19
N TRP A 162 -19.93 23.37 -7.05
CA TRP A 162 -20.61 22.10 -6.94
C TRP A 162 -19.67 21.03 -6.37
N GLY A 163 -20.17 20.22 -5.51
CA GLY A 163 -19.44 19.14 -4.86
C GLY A 163 -19.92 18.90 -3.45
N CYS A 164 -19.26 18.02 -2.73
CA CYS A 164 -19.53 17.73 -1.34
C CYS A 164 -18.41 18.34 -0.49
N PRO A 165 -18.64 19.46 0.21
CA PRO A 165 -17.64 20.00 1.12
C PRO A 165 -17.42 19.03 2.29
N ILE A 166 -16.16 18.77 2.63
CA ILE A 166 -15.81 17.99 3.80
C ILE A 166 -15.90 18.95 5.02
N PRO A 167 -16.64 18.60 6.08
CA PRO A 167 -16.85 19.47 7.23
C PRO A 167 -15.63 19.48 8.16
N VAL A 168 -14.49 19.96 7.65
CA VAL A 168 -13.23 20.08 8.37
C VAL A 168 -12.72 21.51 8.26
N ILE A 169 -12.32 22.08 9.38
CA ILE A 169 -11.68 23.39 9.48
C ILE A 169 -10.25 23.21 9.99
N TYR A 170 -9.37 24.17 9.67
CA TYR A 170 -8.01 24.20 10.20
C TYR A 170 -7.90 25.37 11.18
N GLU A 171 -7.58 25.05 12.43
CA GLU A 171 -7.23 26.03 13.46
C GLU A 171 -5.74 25.89 13.80
N ASN A 172 -4.96 26.93 13.57
CA ASN A 172 -3.50 26.93 13.81
C ASN A 172 -2.76 25.75 13.13
N GLY A 173 -3.20 25.34 11.93
CA GLY A 173 -2.62 24.23 11.19
C GLY A 173 -3.12 22.84 11.59
N ASN A 174 -3.96 22.72 12.61
CA ASN A 174 -4.55 21.46 13.02
C ASN A 174 -5.94 21.27 12.42
N ALA A 175 -6.20 20.09 11.86
CA ALA A 175 -7.52 19.73 11.34
C ALA A 175 -8.51 19.50 12.50
N LYS A 176 -9.69 20.09 12.41
CA LYS A 176 -10.79 19.95 13.38
C LYS A 176 -12.09 19.72 12.63
N LEU A 177 -12.93 18.82 13.11
CA LEU A 177 -14.27 18.64 12.56
C LEU A 177 -15.15 19.85 12.89
N VAL A 178 -16.02 20.21 11.96
CA VAL A 178 -17.09 21.20 12.20
C VAL A 178 -18.08 20.59 13.20
N GLU A 179 -18.54 21.38 14.15
CA GLU A 179 -19.52 20.96 15.14
C GLU A 179 -20.85 20.56 14.48
N GLU A 180 -21.52 19.56 15.03
CA GLU A 180 -22.72 18.97 14.44
C GLU A 180 -23.87 19.98 14.25
N ASN A 181 -23.96 20.98 15.15
CA ASN A 181 -24.92 22.06 15.08
C ASN A 181 -24.63 23.11 14.00
N GLU A 182 -23.44 23.10 13.41
CA GLU A 182 -23.03 23.99 12.31
C GLU A 182 -23.18 23.29 10.93
N LEU A 183 -23.71 22.08 10.91
CA LEU A 183 -24.01 21.34 9.69
C LEU A 183 -25.46 21.58 9.21
N PRO A 184 -25.73 21.52 7.91
CA PRO A 184 -24.78 21.28 6.80
C PRO A 184 -23.92 22.49 6.47
N VAL A 185 -22.72 22.27 5.91
CA VAL A 185 -21.90 23.36 5.37
C VAL A 185 -22.61 23.95 4.16
N VAL A 186 -23.15 25.15 4.32
CA VAL A 186 -23.89 25.85 3.26
C VAL A 186 -22.90 26.66 2.42
N LEU A 187 -22.92 26.44 1.11
CA LEU A 187 -22.11 27.23 0.18
C LEU A 187 -22.71 28.64 0.02
N PRO A 188 -21.87 29.68 -0.13
CA PRO A 188 -22.33 31.04 -0.34
C PRO A 188 -23.09 31.19 -1.67
N GLU A 189 -23.96 32.17 -1.79
CA GLU A 189 -24.63 32.44 -3.06
C GLU A 189 -23.63 32.81 -4.15
N LEU A 190 -23.89 32.35 -5.37
CA LEU A 190 -23.05 32.64 -6.52
C LEU A 190 -23.11 34.13 -6.88
N PRO A 191 -21.98 34.77 -7.16
CA PRO A 191 -21.98 36.09 -7.77
C PRO A 191 -22.74 36.08 -9.11
N LYS A 192 -23.43 37.13 -9.43
CA LYS A 192 -24.22 37.21 -10.69
C LYS A 192 -23.35 37.27 -11.96
N ASP A 193 -22.07 37.55 -11.81
CA ASP A 193 -21.10 37.64 -12.92
C ASP A 193 -20.12 36.48 -12.93
N TYR A 194 -20.25 35.58 -13.90
CA TYR A 194 -19.50 34.35 -14.03
C TYR A 194 -18.33 34.40 -15.00
N SER A 195 -17.84 35.58 -15.32
CA SER A 195 -16.80 35.73 -16.36
C SER A 195 -15.44 35.11 -16.02
N THR A 196 -15.25 34.62 -14.79
CA THR A 196 -13.99 34.01 -14.34
C THR A 196 -14.23 32.61 -13.73
N PRO A 197 -13.46 31.59 -14.09
CA PRO A 197 -13.54 30.30 -13.40
C PRO A 197 -13.09 30.47 -11.96
N LEU A 198 -14.03 30.41 -11.05
CA LEU A 198 -13.79 30.53 -9.61
C LEU A 198 -13.11 29.27 -9.09
N LEU A 199 -11.82 29.39 -8.81
CA LEU A 199 -11.15 28.45 -7.93
C LEU A 199 -11.68 28.64 -6.49
N ALA A 200 -11.91 27.58 -5.75
CA ALA A 200 -12.46 27.63 -4.40
C ALA A 200 -11.69 28.56 -3.45
N THR A 201 -10.39 28.73 -3.67
CA THR A 201 -9.54 29.70 -2.96
C THR A 201 -9.91 31.15 -3.24
N ALA A 202 -10.44 31.48 -4.43
CA ALA A 202 -10.92 32.81 -4.75
C ALA A 202 -12.31 33.08 -4.18
N PHE A 203 -13.07 32.04 -3.85
CA PHE A 203 -14.40 32.15 -3.27
C PHE A 203 -14.41 32.52 -1.80
N VAL A 204 -13.38 32.14 -1.06
CA VAL A 204 -13.31 32.33 0.39
C VAL A 204 -12.81 33.75 0.75
N ALA A 205 -11.93 34.33 -0.06
CA ALA A 205 -11.32 35.63 0.22
C ALA A 205 -12.25 36.85 0.10
N PRO A 206 -13.19 36.94 -0.89
CA PRO A 206 -14.03 38.13 -1.03
C PRO A 206 -15.20 38.20 -0.06
N PHE A 207 -15.61 37.10 0.55
CA PHE A 207 -16.85 37.07 1.34
C PHE A 207 -16.68 37.19 2.84
N GLY A 208 -15.48 37.46 3.33
CA GLY A 208 -15.25 37.69 4.76
C GLY A 208 -15.66 36.54 5.67
N ILE A 209 -15.78 35.35 5.11
CA ILE A 209 -15.95 34.13 5.89
C ILE A 209 -14.65 33.95 6.66
N ARG A 210 -14.77 34.10 7.99
CA ARG A 210 -13.69 34.06 8.96
C ARG A 210 -12.61 33.07 8.53
N GLU A 211 -11.35 33.36 8.84
CA GLU A 211 -10.13 32.55 8.62
C GLU A 211 -10.24 31.04 8.96
N ARG A 212 -11.41 30.58 9.36
CA ARG A 212 -11.72 29.21 9.81
C ARG A 212 -12.09 28.20 8.73
N LEU A 213 -12.54 28.65 7.56
CA LEU A 213 -12.97 27.74 6.49
C LEU A 213 -11.90 27.62 5.41
N THR A 214 -10.80 27.00 5.74
CA THR A 214 -9.96 26.40 4.71
C THR A 214 -10.59 25.06 4.35
N LEU A 215 -11.40 25.04 3.30
CA LEU A 215 -11.82 23.77 2.70
C LEU A 215 -10.59 22.95 2.41
N CYS A 216 -10.51 21.74 2.97
CA CYS A 216 -9.41 20.83 2.73
C CYS A 216 -9.16 20.69 1.23
N ALA A 217 -8.13 21.33 0.75
CA ALA A 217 -7.59 21.04 -0.55
C ALA A 217 -6.89 19.70 -0.48
N PRO A 218 -7.21 18.73 -1.33
CA PRO A 218 -6.35 17.59 -1.49
C PRO A 218 -4.99 18.10 -1.96
N ILE A 219 -4.00 17.92 -1.13
CA ILE A 219 -2.60 18.14 -1.46
C ILE A 219 -2.26 17.21 -2.61
N ASN A 220 -1.72 17.75 -3.67
CA ASN A 220 -1.21 17.17 -4.89
C ASN A 220 -2.16 17.15 -6.10
N THR A 221 -2.22 18.31 -6.73
CA THR A 221 -2.21 18.36 -8.18
C THR A 221 -0.80 18.78 -8.61
N ALA A 222 0.13 17.84 -8.63
CA ALA A 222 1.24 17.93 -9.57
C ALA A 222 0.63 17.67 -10.95
N VAL A 223 0.12 18.69 -11.59
CA VAL A 223 -0.14 18.70 -13.01
C VAL A 223 1.21 18.83 -13.67
N SER A 224 1.75 17.71 -14.11
CA SER A 224 2.73 17.72 -15.19
C SER A 224 1.97 18.17 -16.44
N SER A 225 2.22 19.37 -16.87
CA SER A 225 1.86 19.84 -18.20
C SER A 225 2.76 19.21 -19.26
N PRO A 226 2.29 19.15 -20.54
CA PRO A 226 2.79 18.31 -21.62
C PRO A 226 4.21 18.58 -22.04
#